data_0f1b0bef4936a19dfa3994c0f4f8a6cc
#
_entry.id   0f1b0bef4936a19dfa3994c0f4f8a6cc
#
_cell.length_a   1.000
_cell.length_b   1.000
_cell.length_c   1.000
_cell.angle_alpha   90.00
_cell.angle_beta   90.00
_cell.angle_gamma   90.00
#
_symmetry.space_group_name_H-M   'P 1'
#
loop_
_entity.id
_entity.type
_entity.pdbx_description
1 polymer ?
#
loop_
_entity_poly.entity_id
_entity_poly.type
_entity_poly.pdbx_seq_one_letter_code
_entity_poly.pdbx_strand_id
1 'polypeptide(L)'
;MKKLILLIALALPALLTAQQRDWANYGRYAEANAQLTTPPAVVFMGNSITDGWDNAHPEFFTANNFACRGIGGQVTGQMLCRFRADVINLHPQAVVRLEKGGYP
;
A
#
# COMPACT_ATOMS: atom_id res chain seq x y z
N MET A 1 -30.78 24.38 13.69
CA MET A 1 -30.73 23.54 12.48
C MET A 1 -29.87 24.15 11.37
N LYS A 2 -30.05 25.42 11.03
CA LYS A 2 -29.24 26.06 9.95
C LYS A 2 -27.75 26.06 10.22
N LYS A 3 -27.33 26.26 11.48
CA LYS A 3 -25.90 26.24 11.89
C LYS A 3 -25.28 24.86 11.77
N LEU A 4 -26.02 23.79 12.05
CA LEU A 4 -25.52 22.42 11.93
C LEU A 4 -25.29 22.02 10.48
N ILE A 5 -26.20 22.39 9.57
CA ILE A 5 -26.07 22.12 8.14
C ILE A 5 -24.82 22.81 7.57
N LEU A 6 -24.54 24.06 8.00
CA LEU A 6 -23.35 24.80 7.55
C LEU A 6 -22.05 24.11 7.99
N LEU A 7 -21.98 23.58 9.23
CA LEU A 7 -20.81 22.85 9.71
C LEU A 7 -20.55 21.59 8.92
N ILE A 8 -21.58 20.83 8.56
CA ILE A 8 -21.44 19.63 7.73
C ILE A 8 -20.94 19.99 6.34
N ALA A 9 -21.46 21.05 5.73
CA ALA A 9 -21.04 21.49 4.41
C ALA A 9 -19.57 21.94 4.39
N LEU A 10 -19.06 22.53 5.46
CA LEU A 10 -17.66 22.93 5.57
C LEU A 10 -16.71 21.73 5.81
N ALA A 11 -17.17 20.70 6.50
CA ALA A 11 -16.36 19.50 6.78
C ALA A 11 -16.15 18.60 5.56
N LEU A 12 -17.16 18.48 4.68
CA LEU A 12 -17.10 17.61 3.50
C LEU A 12 -15.92 17.90 2.56
N PRO A 13 -15.64 19.13 2.15
CA PRO A 13 -14.50 19.42 1.27
C PRO A 13 -13.15 19.05 1.92
N ALA A 14 -13.01 19.22 3.23
CA ALA A 14 -11.79 18.86 3.93
C ALA A 14 -11.55 17.35 3.93
N LEU A 15 -12.59 16.53 4.12
CA LEU A 15 -12.51 15.08 4.06
C LEU A 15 -12.15 14.60 2.65
N LEU A 16 -12.75 15.14 1.61
CA LEU A 16 -12.45 14.79 0.23
C LEU A 16 -11.00 15.14 -0.13
N THR A 17 -10.52 16.30 0.31
CA THR A 17 -9.14 16.72 0.09
C THR A 17 -8.14 15.79 0.80
N ALA A 18 -8.45 15.34 2.01
CA ALA A 18 -7.61 14.40 2.76
C ALA A 18 -7.52 13.05 2.04
N GLN A 19 -8.63 12.54 1.50
CA GLN A 19 -8.64 11.30 0.73
C GLN A 19 -7.82 11.40 -0.55
N GLN A 20 -7.85 12.55 -1.22
CA GLN A 20 -7.08 12.78 -2.44
C GLN A 20 -5.57 12.90 -2.19
N ARG A 21 -5.15 13.04 -0.93
CA ARG A 21 -3.75 13.18 -0.54
C ARG A 21 -3.07 11.86 -0.15
N ASP A 22 -3.67 10.71 -0.47
CA ASP A 22 -3.02 9.41 -0.27
C ASP A 22 -1.98 9.18 -1.38
N TRP A 23 -0.97 10.02 -1.40
CA TRP A 23 0.07 10.03 -2.42
C TRP A 23 0.83 8.71 -2.48
N ALA A 24 1.11 8.11 -1.33
CA ALA A 24 1.81 6.83 -1.27
C ALA A 24 0.89 5.63 -1.47
N ASN A 25 -0.42 5.85 -1.56
CA ASN A 25 -1.43 4.81 -1.73
C ASN A 25 -1.41 3.77 -0.60
N TYR A 26 -1.49 4.23 0.64
CA TYR A 26 -1.64 3.36 1.81
C TYR A 26 -2.88 2.48 1.73
N GLY A 27 -3.93 2.97 1.09
CA GLY A 27 -5.20 2.25 0.97
C GLY A 27 -5.10 0.97 0.16
N ARG A 28 -4.14 0.86 -0.76
CA ARG A 28 -4.03 -0.29 -1.65
C ARG A 28 -3.95 -1.62 -0.89
N TYR A 29 -3.13 -1.68 0.14
CA TYR A 29 -2.88 -2.92 0.89
C TYR A 29 -3.39 -2.89 2.33
N ALA A 30 -4.09 -1.84 2.73
CA ALA A 30 -4.57 -1.69 4.11
C ALA A 30 -5.44 -2.87 4.54
N GLU A 31 -6.38 -3.29 3.70
CA GLU A 31 -7.26 -4.42 4.00
C GLU A 31 -6.49 -5.74 4.00
N ALA A 32 -5.64 -5.98 3.01
CA ALA A 32 -4.82 -7.19 2.96
C ALA A 32 -3.91 -7.30 4.18
N ASN A 33 -3.33 -6.20 4.64
CA ASN A 33 -2.51 -6.16 5.84
C ASN A 33 -3.33 -6.52 7.08
N ALA A 34 -4.55 -5.99 7.19
CA ALA A 34 -5.43 -6.25 8.33
C ALA A 34 -5.91 -7.70 8.38
N GLN A 35 -5.98 -8.37 7.25
CA GLN A 35 -6.44 -9.76 7.16
C GLN A 35 -5.35 -10.79 7.40
N LEU A 36 -4.08 -10.40 7.50
CA LEU A 36 -2.99 -11.32 7.78
C LEU A 36 -3.13 -11.92 9.18
N THR A 37 -3.16 -13.26 9.25
CA THR A 37 -3.25 -13.99 10.53
C THR A 37 -1.87 -14.39 11.04
N THR A 38 -0.88 -14.53 10.15
CA THR A 38 0.51 -14.84 10.46
C THR A 38 1.42 -13.90 9.68
N PRO A 39 2.63 -13.62 10.19
CA PRO A 39 3.60 -12.83 9.42
C PRO A 39 3.96 -13.55 8.12
N PRO A 40 4.07 -12.82 6.99
CA PRO A 40 4.59 -13.40 5.77
C PRO A 40 6.08 -13.74 5.94
N ALA A 41 6.54 -14.78 5.27
CA ALA A 41 7.97 -15.13 5.29
C ALA A 41 8.79 -14.04 4.59
N VAL A 42 8.31 -13.57 3.45
CA VAL A 42 8.97 -12.53 2.65
C VAL A 42 7.93 -11.54 2.17
N VAL A 43 8.26 -10.26 2.24
CA VAL A 43 7.50 -9.19 1.58
C VAL A 43 8.25 -8.75 0.33
N PHE A 44 7.54 -8.70 -0.79
CA PHE A 44 8.05 -8.17 -2.05
C PHE A 44 7.53 -6.74 -2.22
N MET A 45 8.41 -5.79 -2.00
CA MET A 45 8.11 -4.37 -2.14
C MET A 45 8.59 -3.89 -3.52
N GLY A 46 7.76 -3.14 -4.21
CA GLY A 46 8.15 -2.62 -5.50
C GLY A 46 7.08 -1.81 -6.20
N ASN A 47 7.31 -1.55 -7.48
CA ASN A 47 6.38 -0.81 -8.34
C ASN A 47 5.72 -1.75 -9.37
N SER A 48 5.71 -1.39 -10.64
CA SER A 48 4.95 -2.12 -11.67
C SER A 48 5.44 -3.56 -11.90
N ILE A 49 6.71 -3.84 -11.75
CA ILE A 49 7.25 -5.19 -11.93
C ILE A 49 6.67 -6.13 -10.88
N THR A 50 6.70 -5.71 -9.64
CA THR A 50 6.19 -6.51 -8.51
C THR A 50 4.66 -6.63 -8.56
N ASP A 51 3.96 -5.54 -8.84
CA ASP A 51 2.51 -5.53 -8.99
C ASP A 51 2.06 -6.44 -10.14
N GLY A 52 2.72 -6.34 -11.28
CA GLY A 52 2.43 -7.18 -12.44
C GLY A 52 2.73 -8.66 -12.21
N TRP A 53 3.74 -8.96 -11.40
CA TRP A 53 4.07 -10.34 -11.04
C TRP A 53 2.94 -10.99 -10.24
N ASP A 54 2.40 -10.30 -9.26
CA ASP A 54 1.26 -10.80 -8.48
C ASP A 54 0.03 -11.00 -9.35
N ASN A 55 -0.24 -10.08 -10.28
CA ASN A 55 -1.36 -10.21 -11.21
C ASN A 55 -1.21 -11.42 -12.14
N ALA A 56 0.00 -11.71 -12.59
CA ALA A 56 0.26 -12.82 -13.52
C ALA A 56 0.38 -14.17 -12.82
N HIS A 57 0.95 -14.19 -11.62
CA HIS A 57 1.27 -15.41 -10.89
C HIS A 57 0.97 -15.27 -9.39
N PRO A 58 -0.31 -15.09 -9.00
CA PRO A 58 -0.66 -14.91 -7.60
C PRO A 58 -0.31 -16.12 -6.73
N GLU A 59 -0.29 -17.32 -7.31
CA GLU A 59 0.05 -18.57 -6.61
C GLU A 59 1.49 -18.58 -6.10
N PHE A 60 2.40 -17.89 -6.77
CA PHE A 60 3.78 -17.78 -6.30
C PHE A 60 3.84 -17.18 -4.89
N PHE A 61 3.01 -16.19 -4.64
CA PHE A 61 2.96 -15.52 -3.33
C PHE A 61 2.20 -16.35 -2.31
N THR A 62 1.01 -16.81 -2.65
CA THR A 62 0.15 -17.52 -1.70
C THR A 62 0.71 -18.88 -1.31
N ALA A 63 1.30 -19.63 -2.25
CA ALA A 63 1.85 -20.97 -1.97
C ALA A 63 3.08 -20.93 -1.08
N ASN A 64 3.81 -19.82 -1.03
CA ASN A 64 5.07 -19.69 -0.29
C ASN A 64 4.96 -18.82 0.97
N ASN A 65 3.76 -18.37 1.33
CA ASN A 65 3.56 -17.41 2.40
C ASN A 65 4.34 -16.10 2.15
N PHE A 66 4.36 -15.65 0.92
CA PHE A 66 4.94 -14.38 0.53
C PHE A 66 3.83 -13.34 0.38
N ALA A 67 4.14 -12.09 0.67
CA ALA A 67 3.22 -10.98 0.48
C ALA A 67 3.74 -10.06 -0.62
N CYS A 68 2.92 -9.85 -1.65
CA CYS A 68 3.18 -8.83 -2.65
C CYS A 68 2.72 -7.47 -2.14
N ARG A 69 3.61 -6.49 -2.20
CA ARG A 69 3.32 -5.09 -1.86
C ARG A 69 3.81 -4.15 -2.97
N GLY A 70 3.66 -4.60 -4.20
CA GLY A 70 3.95 -3.80 -5.39
C GLY A 70 2.77 -2.91 -5.77
N ILE A 71 3.07 -1.69 -6.21
CA ILE A 71 2.07 -0.76 -6.75
C ILE A 71 2.63 -0.13 -8.02
N GLY A 72 1.94 -0.35 -9.13
CA GLY A 72 2.35 0.19 -10.42
C GLY A 72 2.43 1.71 -10.41
N GLY A 73 3.45 2.25 -11.10
CA GLY A 73 3.64 3.69 -11.22
C GLY A 73 4.31 4.38 -10.05
N GLN A 74 4.61 3.67 -8.97
CA GLN A 74 5.24 4.30 -7.80
C GLN A 74 6.72 4.58 -8.00
N VAL A 75 7.15 5.70 -7.43
CA VAL A 75 8.56 6.08 -7.29
C VAL A 75 9.06 5.71 -5.89
N THR A 76 10.38 5.73 -5.72
CA THR A 76 11.04 5.33 -4.46
C THR A 76 10.49 6.08 -3.24
N GLY A 77 10.19 7.37 -3.37
CA GLY A 77 9.65 8.17 -2.27
C GLY A 77 8.30 7.68 -1.78
N GLN A 78 7.43 7.24 -2.69
CA GLN A 78 6.13 6.67 -2.32
C GLN A 78 6.29 5.33 -1.60
N MET A 79 7.17 4.47 -2.10
CA MET A 79 7.48 3.20 -1.44
C MET A 79 8.06 3.41 -0.04
N LEU A 80 8.93 4.40 0.12
CA LEU A 80 9.50 4.75 1.43
C LEU A 80 8.41 5.18 2.41
N CYS A 81 7.47 6.01 1.98
CA CYS A 81 6.38 6.48 2.84
C CYS A 81 5.54 5.32 3.39
N ARG A 82 5.24 4.32 2.57
CA ARG A 82 4.40 3.17 2.98
C ARG A 82 5.19 1.97 3.51
N PHE A 83 6.50 2.08 3.59
CA PHE A 83 7.36 0.95 3.97
C PHE A 83 7.03 0.41 5.37
N ARG A 84 6.76 1.29 6.33
CA ARG A 84 6.38 0.85 7.68
C ARG A 84 5.06 0.10 7.67
N ALA A 85 4.04 0.63 7.03
CA ALA A 85 2.69 0.03 7.02
C ALA A 85 2.64 -1.28 6.26
N ASP A 86 3.32 -1.36 5.11
CA ASP A 86 3.19 -2.47 4.18
C ASP A 86 4.32 -3.50 4.31
N VAL A 87 5.37 -3.21 5.06
CA VAL A 87 6.51 -4.12 5.23
C VAL A 87 6.84 -4.33 6.70
N ILE A 88 7.30 -3.29 7.40
CA ILE A 88 7.84 -3.44 8.76
C ILE A 88 6.79 -3.98 9.72
N ASN A 89 5.57 -3.44 9.66
CA ASN A 89 4.48 -3.84 10.56
C ASN A 89 3.98 -5.26 10.30
N LEU A 90 4.34 -5.87 9.18
CA LEU A 90 3.99 -7.26 8.87
C LEU A 90 4.98 -8.26 9.49
N HIS A 91 6.10 -7.80 10.00
CA HIS A 91 7.15 -8.61 10.65
C HIS A 91 7.67 -9.76 9.78
N PRO A 92 8.04 -9.52 8.50
CA PRO A 92 8.59 -10.57 7.65
C PRO A 92 10.00 -10.97 8.09
N GLN A 93 10.44 -12.16 7.68
CA GLN A 93 11.82 -12.59 7.86
C GLN A 93 12.78 -11.91 6.89
N ALA A 94 12.28 -11.58 5.69
CA ALA A 94 13.07 -10.94 4.65
C ALA A 94 12.19 -10.02 3.80
N VAL A 95 12.84 -9.05 3.15
CA VAL A 95 12.21 -8.12 2.21
C VAL A 95 12.98 -8.16 0.91
N VAL A 96 12.26 -8.31 -0.20
CA VAL A 96 12.81 -8.16 -1.54
C VAL A 96 12.24 -6.88 -2.14
N ARG A 97 13.11 -5.99 -2.60
CA ARG A 97 12.68 -4.76 -3.27
C ARG A 97 13.03 -4.85 -4.75
N LEU A 98 12.02 -4.72 -5.59
CA LEU A 98 12.15 -4.73 -7.04
C LEU A 98 11.51 -3.47 -7.60
N GLU A 99 12.33 -2.67 -8.27
CA GLU A 99 11.85 -1.49 -8.96
C GLU A 99 12.67 -1.25 -10.22
N LYS A 100 12.01 -0.78 -11.28
CA LYS A 100 12.64 -0.47 -12.54
C LYS A 100 12.90 1.03 -12.59
N GLY A 101 14.16 1.45 -12.33
CA GLY A 101 14.58 2.82 -12.55
C GLY A 101 13.74 3.89 -11.88
N GLY A 102 13.19 3.58 -10.72
CA GLY A 102 12.30 4.47 -10.00
C GLY A 102 13.01 5.56 -9.24
N TYR A 103 13.86 6.31 -9.90
CA TYR A 103 14.54 7.44 -9.27
C TYR A 103 13.68 8.68 -9.38
N PRO A 104 13.59 9.43 -8.30
CA PRO A 104 12.95 10.73 -8.37
C PRO A 104 13.76 11.69 -9.25
#